data_beb509f7300ced3e6e3eb188da82484a
#
_entry.id   beb509f7300ced3e6e3eb188da82484a
#
_cell.length_a   1.000
_cell.length_b   1.000
_cell.length_c   1.000
_cell.angle_alpha   90.00
_cell.angle_beta   90.00
_cell.angle_gamma   90.00
#
_symmetry.space_group_name_H-M   'P 1'
#
loop_
_entity.id
_entity.type
_entity.pdbx_description
1 polymer ?
#
loop_
_entity_poly.entity_id
_entity_poly.type
_entity_poly.pdbx_seq_one_letter_code
_entity_poly.pdbx_strand_id
1 'polypeptide(L)'
;MLFSQDEYQAYQERLLKTKREMEKAGIEVLLINNPSNMYYLTGYDAWSFYVEQMVIVALKWEQPVWLGRQMDAAGARMTTWISHENIIGYPDDYVQSLTKHPMMFAADYLTEHGLDTAHVGLEMDAYFFSAYAYETLKTHLPNVQFKHAGLLVNKLRMIKSDYEIEHMKKAGRIVENAMYQAEQAIYPGARQCDAAAQIYSGLISGTPEYGGDYPAIVPMLPTGERTAAPHLTWSDQPFKDGELVIVEMAGCYKRYHAPLARTLSLGKPNERMVELSKIVVEGLNEALDAVKPGVTCAEVEAAWRKATSRYGIEKESRLGYSTGLSYPPDWGEHTASLRPGDQTVLQPNMTFHMIPALWFDYEGIEISETFRVTETGHEVLSNYTRDLIIKGDLDVTPVIS
;
A
#
# COMPACT_ATOMS: atom_id res chain seq x y z
N MET A 1 17.42 -10.70 -20.75
CA MET A 1 17.27 -9.38 -20.10
C MET A 1 16.22 -9.55 -19.03
N LEU A 2 16.45 -9.01 -17.84
CA LEU A 2 15.51 -9.05 -16.70
C LEU A 2 14.23 -8.25 -16.98
N PHE A 3 14.32 -7.23 -17.82
CA PHE A 3 13.24 -6.32 -18.16
C PHE A 3 13.02 -6.30 -19.68
N SER A 4 11.77 -6.14 -20.10
CA SER A 4 11.46 -5.80 -21.48
C SER A 4 11.99 -4.39 -21.81
N GLN A 5 12.08 -4.05 -23.10
CA GLN A 5 12.51 -2.73 -23.51
C GLN A 5 11.59 -1.63 -22.99
N ASP A 6 10.27 -1.91 -22.94
CA ASP A 6 9.26 -0.96 -22.45
C ASP A 6 9.39 -0.73 -20.93
N GLU A 7 9.64 -1.80 -20.16
CA GLU A 7 9.90 -1.68 -18.73
C GLU A 7 11.18 -0.88 -18.45
N TYR A 8 12.24 -1.13 -19.19
CA TYR A 8 13.48 -0.37 -19.06
C TYR A 8 13.26 1.13 -19.36
N GLN A 9 12.55 1.44 -20.43
CA GLN A 9 12.20 2.82 -20.77
C GLN A 9 11.37 3.49 -19.68
N ALA A 10 10.39 2.77 -19.10
CA ALA A 10 9.58 3.29 -18.00
C ALA A 10 10.43 3.68 -16.78
N TYR A 11 11.44 2.87 -16.41
CA TYR A 11 12.37 3.22 -15.33
C TYR A 11 13.21 4.46 -15.65
N GLN A 12 13.69 4.60 -16.89
CA GLN A 12 14.42 5.80 -17.33
C GLN A 12 13.55 7.06 -17.22
N GLU A 13 12.30 6.98 -17.66
CA GLU A 13 11.35 8.10 -17.55
C GLU A 13 11.06 8.49 -16.09
N ARG A 14 10.90 7.49 -15.20
CA ARG A 14 10.71 7.71 -13.75
C ARG A 14 11.92 8.41 -13.13
N LEU A 15 13.13 7.97 -13.48
CA LEU A 15 14.37 8.59 -13.04
C LEU A 15 14.48 10.05 -13.52
N LEU A 16 14.19 10.32 -14.80
CA LEU A 16 14.22 11.67 -15.36
C LEU A 16 13.17 12.59 -14.69
N LYS A 17 11.95 12.09 -14.43
CA LYS A 17 10.93 12.83 -13.67
C LYS A 17 11.43 13.14 -12.27
N THR A 18 12.03 12.17 -11.58
CA THR A 18 12.58 12.35 -10.23
C THR A 18 13.67 13.43 -10.22
N LYS A 19 14.61 13.39 -11.14
CA LYS A 19 15.67 14.40 -11.25
C LYS A 19 15.13 15.81 -11.49
N ARG A 20 14.10 15.96 -12.33
CA ARG A 20 13.43 17.25 -12.55
C ARG A 20 12.80 17.81 -11.26
N GLU A 21 12.17 16.97 -10.47
CA GLU A 21 11.60 17.40 -9.19
C GLU A 21 12.70 17.70 -8.14
N MET A 22 13.81 16.94 -8.15
CA MET A 22 14.98 17.26 -7.35
C MET A 22 15.55 18.64 -7.71
N GLU A 23 15.73 18.96 -9.00
CA GLU A 23 16.18 20.28 -9.46
C GLU A 23 15.29 21.41 -8.98
N LYS A 24 13.95 21.29 -9.14
CA LYS A 24 12.97 22.26 -8.64
C LYS A 24 13.05 22.44 -7.12
N ALA A 25 13.31 21.36 -6.40
CA ALA A 25 13.45 21.36 -4.95
C ALA A 25 14.85 21.81 -4.49
N GLY A 26 15.82 22.04 -5.39
CA GLY A 26 17.22 22.34 -5.05
C GLY A 26 17.86 21.19 -4.28
N ILE A 27 17.63 19.95 -4.70
CA ILE A 27 18.22 18.73 -4.17
C ILE A 27 19.21 18.20 -5.22
N GLU A 28 20.47 18.06 -4.85
CA GLU A 28 21.52 17.53 -5.73
C GLU A 28 21.64 16.01 -5.62
N VAL A 29 21.39 15.48 -4.41
CA VAL A 29 21.40 14.05 -4.09
C VAL A 29 20.14 13.70 -3.31
N LEU A 30 19.45 12.64 -3.71
CA LEU A 30 18.28 12.12 -3.02
C LEU A 30 18.59 10.73 -2.47
N LEU A 31 18.48 10.56 -1.14
CA LEU A 31 18.62 9.27 -0.46
C LEU A 31 17.22 8.70 -0.23
N ILE A 32 16.93 7.60 -0.89
CA ILE A 32 15.63 6.97 -0.93
C ILE A 32 15.68 5.71 -0.10
N ASN A 33 14.97 5.70 1.02
CA ASN A 33 14.92 4.60 1.99
C ASN A 33 13.56 3.86 1.98
N ASN A 34 12.53 4.45 1.40
CA ASN A 34 11.23 3.82 1.26
C ASN A 34 11.29 2.68 0.23
N PRO A 35 11.05 1.41 0.60
CA PRO A 35 11.14 0.27 -0.31
C PRO A 35 10.25 0.44 -1.57
N SER A 36 9.07 1.05 -1.43
CA SER A 36 8.18 1.31 -2.56
C SER A 36 8.80 2.28 -3.57
N ASN A 37 9.49 3.32 -3.08
CA ASN A 37 10.18 4.28 -3.93
C ASN A 37 11.47 3.69 -4.54
N MET A 38 12.16 2.82 -3.79
CA MET A 38 13.29 2.05 -4.32
C MET A 38 12.84 1.16 -5.49
N TYR A 39 11.75 0.38 -5.30
CA TYR A 39 11.18 -0.43 -6.37
C TYR A 39 10.73 0.41 -7.57
N TYR A 40 10.01 1.50 -7.33
CA TYR A 40 9.51 2.38 -8.39
C TYR A 40 10.62 2.88 -9.32
N LEU A 41 11.79 3.18 -8.76
CA LEU A 41 12.91 3.74 -9.52
C LEU A 41 13.85 2.67 -10.09
N THR A 42 13.95 1.51 -9.49
CA THR A 42 14.98 0.54 -9.83
C THR A 42 14.48 -0.87 -10.13
N GLY A 43 13.27 -1.21 -9.71
CA GLY A 43 12.74 -2.58 -9.71
C GLY A 43 13.24 -3.42 -8.54
N TYR A 44 14.01 -2.86 -7.60
CA TYR A 44 14.53 -3.61 -6.46
C TYR A 44 13.41 -4.25 -5.64
N ASP A 45 13.37 -5.56 -5.60
CA ASP A 45 12.36 -6.36 -4.87
C ASP A 45 13.04 -7.46 -4.05
N ALA A 46 13.22 -7.19 -2.75
CA ALA A 46 13.73 -8.18 -1.80
C ALA A 46 13.20 -7.87 -0.40
N TRP A 47 13.10 -8.91 0.44
CA TRP A 47 12.73 -8.75 1.86
C TRP A 47 13.95 -8.41 2.72
N SER A 48 14.56 -7.25 2.48
CA SER A 48 15.78 -6.78 3.16
C SER A 48 15.63 -5.43 3.85
N PHE A 49 14.43 -4.85 3.83
CA PHE A 49 14.14 -3.52 4.39
C PHE A 49 14.15 -3.45 5.93
N TYR A 50 14.44 -4.56 6.62
CA TYR A 50 14.65 -4.60 8.06
C TYR A 50 16.08 -4.20 8.47
N VAL A 51 16.98 -4.02 7.51
CA VAL A 51 18.32 -3.41 7.69
C VAL A 51 18.41 -2.16 6.81
N GLU A 52 19.31 -1.24 7.14
CA GLU A 52 19.49 -0.02 6.38
C GLU A 52 19.88 -0.33 4.94
N GLN A 53 19.10 0.19 4.02
CA GLN A 53 19.35 0.14 2.59
C GLN A 53 18.80 1.41 1.94
N MET A 54 19.32 1.75 0.77
CA MET A 54 18.85 2.93 0.04
C MET A 54 19.12 2.84 -1.46
N VAL A 55 18.37 3.63 -2.20
CA VAL A 55 18.72 4.03 -3.56
C VAL A 55 19.19 5.49 -3.52
N ILE A 56 20.36 5.75 -4.08
CA ILE A 56 20.95 7.08 -4.15
C ILE A 56 20.76 7.59 -5.58
N VAL A 57 20.06 8.70 -5.73
CA VAL A 57 19.93 9.43 -7.01
C VAL A 57 20.72 10.72 -6.90
N ALA A 58 21.74 10.91 -7.74
CA ALA A 58 22.45 12.18 -7.87
C ALA A 58 22.18 12.80 -9.23
N LEU A 59 22.00 14.13 -9.30
CA LEU A 59 21.74 14.83 -10.55
C LEU A 59 22.85 14.58 -11.58
N LYS A 60 24.09 14.53 -11.13
CA LYS A 60 25.29 14.31 -11.98
C LYS A 60 25.50 12.88 -12.45
N TRP A 61 24.79 11.87 -11.89
CA TRP A 61 24.96 10.46 -12.27
C TRP A 61 23.94 10.04 -13.32
N GLU A 62 24.32 9.20 -14.27
CA GLU A 62 23.39 8.67 -15.28
C GLU A 62 22.40 7.68 -14.69
N GLN A 63 22.86 6.80 -13.80
CA GLN A 63 22.06 5.79 -13.14
C GLN A 63 22.03 6.01 -11.62
N PRO A 64 20.99 5.53 -10.93
CA PRO A 64 20.99 5.48 -9.47
C PRO A 64 21.98 4.42 -8.97
N VAL A 65 22.32 4.53 -7.69
CA VAL A 65 23.11 3.53 -6.96
C VAL A 65 22.21 2.86 -5.93
N TRP A 66 22.23 1.53 -5.88
CA TRP A 66 21.69 0.77 -4.77
C TRP A 66 22.80 0.56 -3.73
N LEU A 67 22.54 0.88 -2.48
CA LEU A 67 23.44 0.67 -1.35
C LEU A 67 22.71 -0.09 -0.25
N GLY A 68 23.26 -1.23 0.19
CA GLY A 68 22.66 -2.07 1.21
C GLY A 68 23.65 -3.11 1.74
N ARG A 69 23.16 -4.05 2.53
CA ARG A 69 23.99 -5.13 3.06
C ARG A 69 24.60 -5.96 1.95
N GLN A 70 25.89 -6.33 2.06
CA GLN A 70 26.63 -7.04 0.99
C GLN A 70 25.95 -8.35 0.56
N MET A 71 25.34 -9.12 1.47
CA MET A 71 24.65 -10.35 1.10
C MET A 71 23.38 -10.10 0.26
N ASP A 72 22.73 -8.95 0.43
CA ASP A 72 21.52 -8.57 -0.31
C ASP A 72 21.84 -7.96 -1.69
N ALA A 73 23.10 -7.61 -1.95
CA ALA A 73 23.54 -7.13 -3.26
C ALA A 73 23.26 -8.14 -4.39
N ALA A 74 23.22 -9.44 -4.11
CA ALA A 74 22.82 -10.44 -5.07
C ALA A 74 21.36 -10.27 -5.51
N GLY A 75 20.45 -10.00 -4.56
CA GLY A 75 19.06 -9.67 -4.85
C GLY A 75 18.92 -8.43 -5.71
N ALA A 76 19.68 -7.37 -5.40
CA ALA A 76 19.70 -6.15 -6.21
C ALA A 76 20.15 -6.41 -7.66
N ARG A 77 21.17 -7.24 -7.86
CA ARG A 77 21.60 -7.65 -9.22
C ARG A 77 20.56 -8.46 -9.98
N MET A 78 19.71 -9.21 -9.27
CA MET A 78 18.67 -10.07 -9.86
C MET A 78 17.35 -9.34 -10.14
N THR A 79 17.10 -8.19 -9.51
CA THR A 79 15.79 -7.53 -9.59
C THR A 79 15.83 -6.11 -10.15
N THR A 80 17.02 -5.50 -10.27
CA THR A 80 17.14 -4.12 -10.75
C THR A 80 17.62 -4.02 -12.21
N TRP A 81 17.31 -2.90 -12.85
CA TRP A 81 17.81 -2.54 -14.18
C TRP A 81 19.17 -1.83 -14.13
N ILE A 82 19.64 -1.45 -12.94
CA ILE A 82 20.90 -0.71 -12.78
C ILE A 82 22.12 -1.60 -13.02
N SER A 83 23.21 -0.99 -13.49
CA SER A 83 24.47 -1.69 -13.74
C SER A 83 25.06 -2.26 -12.46
N HIS A 84 25.73 -3.41 -12.56
CA HIS A 84 26.27 -4.12 -11.39
C HIS A 84 27.31 -3.31 -10.61
N GLU A 85 28.05 -2.42 -11.27
CA GLU A 85 28.99 -1.50 -10.65
C GLU A 85 28.32 -0.45 -9.76
N ASN A 86 27.03 -0.20 -9.95
CA ASN A 86 26.22 0.71 -9.14
C ASN A 86 25.47 -0.02 -8.00
N ILE A 87 25.78 -1.29 -7.76
CA ILE A 87 25.23 -2.07 -6.64
C ILE A 87 26.31 -2.23 -5.58
N ILE A 88 26.21 -1.46 -4.53
CA ILE A 88 27.22 -1.31 -3.48
C ILE A 88 26.78 -2.01 -2.21
N GLY A 89 27.59 -2.95 -1.73
CA GLY A 89 27.29 -3.68 -0.50
C GLY A 89 28.21 -3.23 0.66
N TYR A 90 27.62 -2.86 1.79
CA TYR A 90 28.41 -2.65 3.01
C TYR A 90 28.66 -3.99 3.74
N PRO A 91 29.84 -4.14 4.42
CA PRO A 91 30.20 -5.33 5.15
C PRO A 91 29.22 -5.68 6.28
N ASP A 92 29.13 -6.97 6.61
CA ASP A 92 28.18 -7.49 7.61
C ASP A 92 28.45 -6.98 9.05
N ASP A 93 29.67 -6.55 9.35
CA ASP A 93 30.05 -5.98 10.63
C ASP A 93 29.43 -4.59 10.92
N TYR A 94 28.70 -4.02 9.95
CA TYR A 94 27.87 -2.84 10.14
C TYR A 94 26.46 -3.18 10.64
N VAL A 95 26.00 -4.44 10.46
CA VAL A 95 24.63 -4.84 10.79
C VAL A 95 24.49 -5.05 12.29
N GLN A 96 23.55 -4.33 12.92
CA GLN A 96 23.29 -4.41 14.38
C GLN A 96 24.56 -4.29 15.23
N SER A 97 25.53 -3.54 14.78
CA SER A 97 26.80 -3.31 15.45
C SER A 97 26.67 -2.22 16.54
N LEU A 98 27.41 -2.38 17.62
CA LEU A 98 27.50 -1.36 18.71
C LEU A 98 28.45 -0.22 18.37
N THR A 99 29.33 -0.39 17.38
CA THR A 99 30.40 0.56 17.05
C THR A 99 30.36 1.08 15.62
N LYS A 100 29.61 0.43 14.74
CA LYS A 100 29.44 0.80 13.34
C LYS A 100 27.96 0.94 13.00
N HIS A 101 27.65 1.82 12.07
CA HIS A 101 26.28 1.97 11.54
C HIS A 101 26.34 2.03 10.01
N PRO A 102 25.42 1.41 9.25
CA PRO A 102 25.44 1.44 7.79
C PRO A 102 25.50 2.85 7.19
N MET A 103 24.94 3.85 7.88
CA MET A 103 25.01 5.25 7.43
C MET A 103 26.42 5.84 7.51
N MET A 104 27.34 5.28 8.29
CA MET A 104 28.76 5.64 8.22
C MET A 104 29.34 5.24 6.86
N PHE A 105 29.05 4.01 6.42
CA PHE A 105 29.47 3.53 5.11
C PHE A 105 28.86 4.37 3.97
N ALA A 106 27.57 4.72 4.09
CA ALA A 106 26.92 5.60 3.12
C ALA A 106 27.55 7.00 3.07
N ALA A 107 27.95 7.55 4.21
CA ALA A 107 28.64 8.83 4.31
C ALA A 107 30.03 8.78 3.65
N ASP A 108 30.80 7.71 3.91
CA ASP A 108 32.09 7.49 3.27
C ASP A 108 31.94 7.39 1.75
N TYR A 109 30.94 6.63 1.28
CA TYR A 109 30.63 6.49 -0.15
C TYR A 109 30.30 7.85 -0.80
N LEU A 110 29.47 8.67 -0.16
CA LEU A 110 29.14 10.01 -0.67
C LEU A 110 30.40 10.91 -0.70
N THR A 111 31.24 10.85 0.29
CA THR A 111 32.50 11.60 0.38
C THR A 111 33.47 11.21 -0.74
N GLU A 112 33.69 9.92 -0.97
CA GLU A 112 34.54 9.39 -2.04
C GLU A 112 34.09 9.84 -3.44
N HIS A 113 32.79 10.12 -3.60
CA HIS A 113 32.21 10.59 -4.85
C HIS A 113 32.04 12.12 -4.95
N GLY A 114 32.62 12.87 -3.98
CA GLY A 114 32.59 14.34 -3.96
C GLY A 114 31.17 14.89 -3.78
N LEU A 115 30.40 14.30 -2.87
CA LEU A 115 29.03 14.71 -2.53
C LEU A 115 28.91 15.14 -1.05
N ASP A 116 30.02 15.31 -0.37
CA ASP A 116 30.13 15.68 1.06
C ASP A 116 29.80 17.16 1.36
N THR A 117 29.48 17.94 0.32
CA THR A 117 29.02 19.35 0.44
C THR A 117 27.69 19.58 -0.30
N ALA A 118 27.04 18.51 -0.77
CA ALA A 118 25.84 18.59 -1.59
C ALA A 118 24.58 18.97 -0.77
N HIS A 119 23.56 19.42 -1.47
CA HIS A 119 22.20 19.52 -0.93
C HIS A 119 21.53 18.15 -1.03
N VAL A 120 21.40 17.47 0.13
CA VAL A 120 20.91 16.10 0.22
C VAL A 120 19.47 16.06 0.70
N GLY A 121 18.57 15.54 -0.14
CA GLY A 121 17.20 15.23 0.22
C GLY A 121 17.10 13.86 0.91
N LEU A 122 16.32 13.77 1.98
CA LEU A 122 16.05 12.56 2.74
C LEU A 122 14.56 12.27 2.82
N GLU A 123 14.17 11.01 2.72
CA GLU A 123 12.83 10.54 3.02
C GLU A 123 12.65 10.36 4.53
N MET A 124 12.54 11.48 5.26
CA MET A 124 12.49 11.49 6.74
C MET A 124 11.23 10.82 7.31
N ASP A 125 10.19 10.63 6.49
CA ASP A 125 8.94 9.97 6.86
C ASP A 125 8.95 8.45 6.54
N ALA A 126 10.04 7.91 5.98
CA ALA A 126 10.13 6.49 5.67
C ALA A 126 10.19 5.64 6.96
N TYR A 127 9.36 4.60 7.05
CA TYR A 127 9.25 3.72 8.22
C TYR A 127 10.58 3.07 8.62
N PHE A 128 11.47 2.85 7.66
CA PHE A 128 12.74 2.16 7.85
C PHE A 128 13.95 3.11 7.93
N PHE A 129 13.71 4.40 8.06
CA PHE A 129 14.76 5.40 8.26
C PHE A 129 14.69 5.95 9.68
N SER A 130 15.58 5.47 10.54
CA SER A 130 15.54 5.82 11.96
C SER A 130 16.15 7.21 12.24
N ALA A 131 15.78 7.80 13.38
CA ALA A 131 16.43 9.02 13.86
C ALA A 131 17.95 8.81 14.06
N TYR A 132 18.36 7.61 14.47
CA TYR A 132 19.79 7.28 14.64
C TYR A 132 20.52 7.22 13.29
N ALA A 133 19.87 6.73 12.23
CA ALA A 133 20.40 6.77 10.88
C ALA A 133 20.65 8.22 10.42
N TYR A 134 19.68 9.12 10.67
CA TYR A 134 19.83 10.55 10.37
C TYR A 134 20.97 11.21 11.14
N GLU A 135 21.04 11.02 12.47
CA GLU A 135 22.10 11.61 13.29
C GLU A 135 23.50 11.08 12.92
N THR A 136 23.58 9.80 12.51
CA THR A 136 24.83 9.20 12.02
C THR A 136 25.27 9.88 10.72
N LEU A 137 24.39 10.02 9.73
CA LEU A 137 24.70 10.74 8.48
C LEU A 137 25.17 12.16 8.77
N LYS A 138 24.44 12.89 9.60
CA LYS A 138 24.75 14.28 9.95
C LYS A 138 26.11 14.43 10.64
N THR A 139 26.46 13.47 11.48
CA THR A 139 27.76 13.45 12.17
C THR A 139 28.91 13.22 11.20
N HIS A 140 28.75 12.31 10.24
CA HIS A 140 29.81 11.92 9.30
C HIS A 140 29.85 12.78 8.01
N LEU A 141 28.82 13.58 7.78
CA LEU A 141 28.74 14.53 6.66
C LEU A 141 28.43 15.96 7.17
N PRO A 142 29.33 16.58 7.96
CA PRO A 142 29.06 17.84 8.65
C PRO A 142 28.87 19.03 7.70
N ASN A 143 29.32 18.93 6.45
CA ASN A 143 29.22 20.01 5.45
C ASN A 143 28.01 19.84 4.50
N VAL A 144 27.29 18.71 4.60
CA VAL A 144 26.10 18.44 3.79
C VAL A 144 24.92 19.24 4.33
N GLN A 145 24.14 19.82 3.41
CA GLN A 145 22.87 20.45 3.75
C GLN A 145 21.73 19.45 3.57
N PHE A 146 21.35 18.82 4.68
CA PHE A 146 20.21 17.88 4.68
C PHE A 146 18.88 18.61 4.72
N LYS A 147 17.94 18.14 3.93
CA LYS A 147 16.53 18.58 3.99
C LYS A 147 15.56 17.44 3.80
N HIS A 148 14.36 17.60 4.33
CA HIS A 148 13.27 16.68 4.07
C HIS A 148 12.85 16.73 2.60
N ALA A 149 12.79 15.56 1.94
CA ALA A 149 12.44 15.47 0.51
C ALA A 149 10.93 15.66 0.23
N GLY A 150 10.09 15.68 1.25
CA GLY A 150 8.68 16.05 1.15
C GLY A 150 7.83 15.12 0.28
N LEU A 151 8.02 13.81 0.40
CA LEU A 151 7.30 12.79 -0.39
C LEU A 151 7.52 12.93 -1.91
N LEU A 152 8.70 13.37 -2.34
CA LEU A 152 8.99 13.68 -3.74
C LEU A 152 8.63 12.53 -4.67
N VAL A 153 9.13 11.32 -4.40
CA VAL A 153 8.88 10.14 -5.24
C VAL A 153 7.44 9.64 -5.07
N ASN A 154 6.87 9.69 -3.87
CA ASN A 154 5.48 9.31 -3.63
C ASN A 154 4.51 10.12 -4.51
N LYS A 155 4.74 11.44 -4.65
CA LYS A 155 3.92 12.30 -5.51
C LYS A 155 4.04 11.95 -6.99
N LEU A 156 5.21 11.50 -7.45
CA LEU A 156 5.39 11.03 -8.82
C LEU A 156 4.61 9.74 -9.10
N ARG A 157 4.45 8.89 -8.08
CA ARG A 157 3.70 7.63 -8.16
C ARG A 157 2.19 7.82 -8.11
N MET A 158 1.71 8.99 -7.71
CA MET A 158 0.28 9.27 -7.51
C MET A 158 -0.54 9.10 -8.80
N ILE A 159 0.02 9.48 -9.95
CA ILE A 159 -0.60 9.27 -11.26
C ILE A 159 0.08 8.07 -11.92
N LYS A 160 -0.66 6.98 -12.09
CA LYS A 160 -0.16 5.73 -12.64
C LYS A 160 -0.07 5.80 -14.15
N SER A 161 0.94 5.15 -14.72
CA SER A 161 0.95 4.82 -16.14
C SER A 161 -0.08 3.72 -16.44
N ASP A 162 -0.45 3.55 -17.71
CA ASP A 162 -1.37 2.48 -18.11
C ASP A 162 -0.82 1.09 -17.74
N TYR A 163 0.49 0.90 -17.82
CA TYR A 163 1.15 -0.33 -17.37
C TYR A 163 0.94 -0.58 -15.88
N GLU A 164 1.05 0.44 -15.03
CA GLU A 164 0.80 0.34 -13.59
C GLU A 164 -0.68 0.06 -13.30
N ILE A 165 -1.60 0.67 -14.05
CA ILE A 165 -3.04 0.39 -13.95
C ILE A 165 -3.34 -1.07 -14.27
N GLU A 166 -2.70 -1.66 -15.29
CA GLU A 166 -2.89 -3.08 -15.59
C GLU A 166 -2.41 -4.01 -14.45
N HIS A 167 -1.38 -3.62 -13.70
CA HIS A 167 -0.98 -4.37 -12.50
C HIS A 167 -2.02 -4.23 -11.38
N MET A 168 -2.57 -3.05 -11.17
CA MET A 168 -3.62 -2.83 -10.19
C MET A 168 -4.91 -3.59 -10.54
N LYS A 169 -5.28 -3.68 -11.82
CA LYS A 169 -6.40 -4.51 -12.27
C LYS A 169 -6.18 -5.99 -11.97
N LYS A 170 -4.96 -6.50 -12.20
CA LYS A 170 -4.59 -7.86 -11.81
C LYS A 170 -4.68 -8.07 -10.30
N ALA A 171 -4.21 -7.12 -9.52
CA ALA A 171 -4.36 -7.15 -8.06
C ALA A 171 -5.86 -7.16 -7.65
N GLY A 172 -6.71 -6.42 -8.37
CA GLY A 172 -8.17 -6.45 -8.20
C GLY A 172 -8.77 -7.83 -8.43
N ARG A 173 -8.31 -8.57 -9.46
CA ARG A 173 -8.77 -9.95 -9.69
C ARG A 173 -8.28 -10.94 -8.64
N ILE A 174 -7.06 -10.74 -8.14
CA ILE A 174 -6.52 -11.56 -7.04
C ILE A 174 -7.37 -11.39 -5.78
N VAL A 175 -7.72 -10.16 -5.40
CA VAL A 175 -8.52 -9.93 -4.20
C VAL A 175 -9.95 -10.43 -4.33
N GLU A 176 -10.55 -10.38 -5.53
CA GLU A 176 -11.87 -10.99 -5.79
C GLU A 176 -11.85 -12.49 -5.48
N ASN A 177 -10.85 -13.21 -6.02
CA ASN A 177 -10.70 -14.64 -5.77
C ASN A 177 -10.44 -14.95 -4.30
N ALA A 178 -9.58 -14.18 -3.64
CA ALA A 178 -9.29 -14.35 -2.22
C ALA A 178 -10.52 -14.04 -1.34
N MET A 179 -11.34 -13.05 -1.71
CA MET A 179 -12.58 -12.73 -1.01
C MET A 179 -13.61 -13.87 -1.15
N TYR A 180 -13.72 -14.46 -2.35
CA TYR A 180 -14.55 -15.65 -2.54
C TYR A 180 -14.08 -16.81 -1.66
N GLN A 181 -12.77 -17.07 -1.59
CA GLN A 181 -12.23 -18.12 -0.72
C GLN A 181 -12.46 -17.81 0.77
N ALA A 182 -12.32 -16.56 1.18
CA ALA A 182 -12.66 -16.12 2.53
C ALA A 182 -14.13 -16.40 2.86
N GLU A 183 -15.03 -16.04 1.96
CA GLU A 183 -16.46 -16.31 2.12
C GLU A 183 -16.75 -17.80 2.28
N GLN A 184 -16.08 -18.68 1.53
CA GLN A 184 -16.25 -20.12 1.68
C GLN A 184 -15.68 -20.67 3.01
N ALA A 185 -14.55 -20.12 3.48
CA ALA A 185 -13.86 -20.58 4.68
C ALA A 185 -14.47 -20.06 5.99
N ILE A 186 -15.27 -18.99 5.94
CA ILE A 186 -15.88 -18.34 7.10
C ILE A 186 -17.28 -18.92 7.34
N TYR A 187 -17.44 -19.77 8.36
CA TYR A 187 -18.71 -20.35 8.77
C TYR A 187 -18.67 -20.73 10.26
N PRO A 188 -19.82 -20.84 10.97
CA PRO A 188 -19.86 -21.22 12.37
C PRO A 188 -19.15 -22.57 12.62
N GLY A 189 -18.23 -22.58 13.60
CA GLY A 189 -17.42 -23.77 13.94
C GLY A 189 -16.04 -23.83 13.25
N ALA A 190 -15.82 -23.16 12.12
CA ALA A 190 -14.48 -23.04 11.54
C ALA A 190 -13.60 -22.13 12.41
N ARG A 191 -12.30 -22.43 12.53
CA ARG A 191 -11.39 -21.56 13.26
C ARG A 191 -11.01 -20.35 12.39
N GLN A 192 -10.89 -19.16 13.02
CA GLN A 192 -10.50 -17.94 12.32
C GLN A 192 -9.14 -18.07 11.64
N CYS A 193 -8.17 -18.74 12.29
CA CYS A 193 -6.84 -18.97 11.71
C CYS A 193 -6.88 -19.86 10.45
N ASP A 194 -7.81 -20.83 10.37
CA ASP A 194 -7.95 -21.67 9.18
C ASP A 194 -8.54 -20.85 8.01
N ALA A 195 -9.51 -19.97 8.29
CA ALA A 195 -10.01 -19.02 7.28
C ALA A 195 -8.91 -18.06 6.83
N ALA A 196 -8.11 -17.51 7.74
CA ALA A 196 -6.97 -16.66 7.40
C ALA A 196 -5.95 -17.39 6.51
N ALA A 197 -5.69 -18.68 6.75
CA ALA A 197 -4.81 -19.50 5.90
C ALA A 197 -5.38 -19.66 4.49
N GLN A 198 -6.71 -19.83 4.33
CA GLN A 198 -7.36 -19.87 3.01
C GLN A 198 -7.29 -18.52 2.30
N ILE A 199 -7.47 -17.41 3.02
CA ILE A 199 -7.28 -16.06 2.47
C ILE A 199 -5.86 -15.90 1.92
N TYR A 200 -4.83 -16.24 2.70
CA TYR A 200 -3.44 -16.20 2.23
C TYR A 200 -3.20 -17.12 1.02
N SER A 201 -3.78 -18.31 1.04
CA SER A 201 -3.72 -19.21 -0.12
C SER A 201 -4.29 -18.54 -1.37
N GLY A 202 -5.47 -17.90 -1.27
CA GLY A 202 -6.09 -17.18 -2.37
C GLY A 202 -5.27 -16.00 -2.87
N LEU A 203 -4.74 -15.20 -1.95
CA LEU A 203 -3.92 -14.03 -2.28
C LEU A 203 -2.62 -14.44 -3.00
N ILE A 204 -1.95 -15.51 -2.57
CA ILE A 204 -0.66 -15.95 -3.16
C ILE A 204 -0.88 -16.77 -4.44
N SER A 205 -1.86 -17.69 -4.45
CA SER A 205 -2.19 -18.45 -5.65
C SER A 205 -2.72 -17.56 -6.79
N GLY A 206 -3.38 -16.46 -6.44
CA GLY A 206 -3.88 -15.48 -7.41
C GLY A 206 -4.99 -16.04 -8.29
N THR A 207 -4.78 -16.02 -9.59
CA THR A 207 -5.70 -16.51 -10.61
C THR A 207 -5.06 -17.69 -11.39
N PRO A 208 -5.80 -18.42 -12.23
CA PRO A 208 -5.20 -19.44 -13.08
C PRO A 208 -4.08 -18.92 -14.02
N GLU A 209 -4.12 -17.63 -14.37
CA GLU A 209 -3.19 -17.02 -15.33
C GLU A 209 -1.93 -16.44 -14.66
N TYR A 210 -2.03 -16.02 -13.38
CA TYR A 210 -0.91 -15.40 -12.65
C TYR A 210 -1.08 -15.51 -11.14
N GLY A 211 0.04 -15.68 -10.45
CA GLY A 211 0.10 -15.66 -8.98
C GLY A 211 0.05 -14.24 -8.42
N GLY A 212 -0.22 -14.15 -7.12
CA GLY A 212 -0.10 -12.92 -6.35
C GLY A 212 1.20 -12.82 -5.58
N ASP A 213 1.55 -11.61 -5.19
CA ASP A 213 2.64 -11.34 -4.24
C ASP A 213 2.10 -11.22 -2.81
N TYR A 214 2.98 -11.28 -1.82
CA TYR A 214 2.59 -10.99 -0.44
C TYR A 214 2.08 -9.55 -0.32
N PRO A 215 0.93 -9.31 0.37
CA PRO A 215 0.41 -7.96 0.56
C PRO A 215 1.23 -7.17 1.60
N ALA A 216 1.13 -5.84 1.54
CA ALA A 216 1.82 -4.95 2.47
C ALA A 216 1.25 -5.01 3.90
N ILE A 217 -0.05 -5.32 4.03
CA ILE A 217 -0.72 -5.52 5.31
C ILE A 217 -1.28 -6.94 5.33
N VAL A 218 -1.21 -7.58 6.49
CA VAL A 218 -1.82 -8.89 6.71
C VAL A 218 -3.34 -8.82 6.57
N PRO A 219 -4.05 -9.90 6.18
CA PRO A 219 -5.51 -9.92 6.23
C PRO A 219 -6.02 -9.56 7.62
N MET A 220 -6.95 -8.63 7.71
CA MET A 220 -7.64 -8.29 8.95
C MET A 220 -8.94 -9.07 9.03
N LEU A 221 -9.21 -9.65 10.21
CA LEU A 221 -10.35 -10.55 10.41
C LEU A 221 -10.98 -10.35 11.81
N PRO A 222 -11.32 -9.10 12.19
CA PRO A 222 -12.05 -8.88 13.45
C PRO A 222 -13.41 -9.57 13.39
N THR A 223 -13.77 -10.26 14.47
CA THR A 223 -14.95 -11.15 14.56
C THR A 223 -15.73 -10.86 15.83
N GLY A 224 -17.06 -10.87 15.76
CA GLY A 224 -17.96 -10.60 16.86
C GLY A 224 -17.78 -9.16 17.39
N GLU A 225 -17.70 -8.99 18.71
CA GLU A 225 -17.47 -7.67 19.34
C GLU A 225 -16.16 -7.02 18.90
N ARG A 226 -15.18 -7.80 18.44
CA ARG A 226 -13.91 -7.26 17.93
C ARG A 226 -14.08 -6.48 16.64
N THR A 227 -15.21 -6.59 15.93
CA THR A 227 -15.51 -5.75 14.75
C THR A 227 -15.63 -4.27 15.10
N ALA A 228 -15.85 -3.94 16.38
CA ALA A 228 -15.81 -2.56 16.88
C ALA A 228 -14.43 -1.90 16.79
N ALA A 229 -13.38 -2.68 16.63
CA ALA A 229 -12.00 -2.20 16.57
C ALA A 229 -11.37 -2.50 15.20
N PRO A 230 -10.96 -1.47 14.44
CA PRO A 230 -10.22 -1.66 13.20
C PRO A 230 -8.85 -2.30 13.49
N HIS A 231 -8.26 -2.88 12.47
CA HIS A 231 -6.87 -3.39 12.47
C HIS A 231 -6.63 -4.61 13.39
N LEU A 232 -7.68 -5.34 13.79
CA LEU A 232 -7.52 -6.60 14.48
C LEU A 232 -7.44 -7.76 13.46
N THR A 233 -6.51 -8.67 13.75
CA THR A 233 -6.34 -9.90 12.97
C THR A 233 -7.18 -11.03 13.54
N TRP A 234 -7.01 -12.21 13.00
CA TRP A 234 -7.67 -13.46 13.43
C TRP A 234 -7.18 -13.95 14.80
N SER A 235 -7.91 -14.90 15.36
CA SER A 235 -7.50 -15.72 16.49
C SER A 235 -7.58 -17.22 16.13
N ASP A 236 -7.30 -18.11 17.07
CA ASP A 236 -7.50 -19.57 16.95
C ASP A 236 -8.92 -20.00 17.34
N GLN A 237 -9.76 -19.07 17.77
CA GLN A 237 -11.14 -19.36 18.19
C GLN A 237 -12.02 -19.69 16.98
N PRO A 238 -13.05 -20.55 17.16
CA PRO A 238 -14.04 -20.79 16.14
C PRO A 238 -14.96 -19.56 15.96
N PHE A 239 -15.42 -19.35 14.75
CA PHE A 239 -16.56 -18.47 14.49
C PHE A 239 -17.83 -19.01 15.15
N LYS A 240 -18.70 -18.11 15.59
CA LYS A 240 -19.98 -18.47 16.20
C LYS A 240 -21.15 -17.99 15.36
N ASP A 241 -22.26 -18.68 15.46
CA ASP A 241 -23.51 -18.23 14.87
C ASP A 241 -23.94 -16.87 15.42
N GLY A 242 -24.47 -16.01 14.57
CA GLY A 242 -24.88 -14.64 14.91
C GLY A 242 -23.74 -13.60 14.96
N GLU A 243 -22.47 -13.98 14.79
CA GLU A 243 -21.36 -13.04 14.78
C GLU A 243 -21.24 -12.29 13.44
N LEU A 244 -20.77 -11.04 13.52
CA LEU A 244 -20.27 -10.30 12.37
C LEU A 244 -18.78 -10.63 12.16
N VAL A 245 -18.34 -10.60 10.91
CA VAL A 245 -16.93 -10.75 10.52
C VAL A 245 -16.62 -9.68 9.50
N ILE A 246 -15.62 -8.86 9.78
CA ILE A 246 -15.04 -7.97 8.77
C ILE A 246 -13.83 -8.67 8.16
N VAL A 247 -13.76 -8.68 6.83
CA VAL A 247 -12.62 -9.19 6.07
C VAL A 247 -12.05 -8.03 5.28
N GLU A 248 -10.86 -7.56 5.66
CA GLU A 248 -10.10 -6.57 4.89
C GLU A 248 -8.77 -7.18 4.45
N MET A 249 -8.49 -7.13 3.16
CA MET A 249 -7.26 -7.64 2.56
C MET A 249 -6.96 -6.91 1.26
N ALA A 250 -5.76 -7.08 0.73
CA ALA A 250 -5.43 -6.56 -0.59
C ALA A 250 -4.85 -7.66 -1.48
N GLY A 251 -5.35 -7.75 -2.71
CA GLY A 251 -4.60 -8.41 -3.77
C GLY A 251 -3.34 -7.62 -4.08
N CYS A 252 -2.25 -8.30 -4.39
CA CYS A 252 -0.98 -7.70 -4.74
C CYS A 252 -0.39 -8.37 -5.98
N TYR A 253 -0.03 -7.56 -6.98
CA TYR A 253 0.63 -8.02 -8.19
C TYR A 253 1.78 -7.08 -8.56
N LYS A 254 3.00 -7.59 -8.65
CA LYS A 254 4.22 -6.79 -8.85
C LYS A 254 4.25 -5.56 -7.91
N ARG A 255 3.95 -5.81 -6.63
CA ARG A 255 3.88 -4.83 -5.53
C ARG A 255 2.76 -3.79 -5.64
N TYR A 256 1.90 -3.82 -6.67
CA TYR A 256 0.70 -2.98 -6.77
C TYR A 256 -0.46 -3.62 -6.03
N HIS A 257 -1.15 -2.84 -5.20
CA HIS A 257 -2.19 -3.30 -4.29
C HIS A 257 -3.58 -2.84 -4.71
N ALA A 258 -4.55 -3.73 -4.56
CA ALA A 258 -5.97 -3.41 -4.64
C ALA A 258 -6.66 -3.89 -3.36
N PRO A 259 -6.74 -3.05 -2.32
CA PRO A 259 -7.46 -3.37 -1.09
C PRO A 259 -8.97 -3.52 -1.31
N LEU A 260 -9.58 -4.43 -0.55
CA LEU A 260 -11.01 -4.70 -0.53
C LEU A 260 -11.45 -5.13 0.87
N ALA A 261 -12.53 -4.52 1.37
CA ALA A 261 -13.15 -4.94 2.62
C ALA A 261 -14.62 -5.29 2.43
N ARG A 262 -15.07 -6.33 3.12
CA ARG A 262 -16.48 -6.75 3.19
C ARG A 262 -16.84 -7.19 4.62
N THR A 263 -18.10 -6.97 4.97
CA THR A 263 -18.67 -7.45 6.22
C THR A 263 -19.59 -8.62 5.95
N LEU A 264 -19.40 -9.70 6.73
CA LEU A 264 -20.22 -10.91 6.70
C LEU A 264 -21.01 -11.00 8.01
N SER A 265 -22.24 -11.55 7.94
CA SER A 265 -23.03 -11.97 9.10
C SER A 265 -23.18 -13.48 9.08
N LEU A 266 -22.77 -14.13 10.16
CA LEU A 266 -22.95 -15.57 10.35
C LEU A 266 -24.32 -15.84 10.96
N GLY A 267 -25.29 -16.14 10.12
CA GLY A 267 -26.71 -16.18 10.49
C GLY A 267 -27.43 -14.84 10.23
N LYS A 268 -28.63 -14.71 10.78
CA LYS A 268 -29.49 -13.55 10.56
C LYS A 268 -28.93 -12.31 11.28
N PRO A 269 -28.55 -11.25 10.55
CA PRO A 269 -28.08 -10.01 11.16
C PRO A 269 -29.21 -9.30 11.92
N ASN A 270 -28.86 -8.46 12.89
CA ASN A 270 -29.82 -7.57 13.52
C ASN A 270 -30.30 -6.49 12.53
N GLU A 271 -31.48 -5.91 12.77
CA GLU A 271 -32.10 -4.91 11.87
C GLU A 271 -31.23 -3.66 11.71
N ARG A 272 -30.57 -3.23 12.79
CA ARG A 272 -29.66 -2.09 12.76
C ARG A 272 -28.49 -2.31 11.78
N MET A 273 -27.88 -3.51 11.79
CA MET A 273 -26.76 -3.83 10.90
C MET A 273 -27.21 -3.89 9.44
N VAL A 274 -28.43 -4.40 9.16
CA VAL A 274 -29.02 -4.37 7.81
C VAL A 274 -29.24 -2.93 7.34
N GLU A 275 -29.70 -2.04 8.22
CA GLU A 275 -29.87 -0.63 7.88
C GLU A 275 -28.55 0.07 7.66
N LEU A 276 -27.58 -0.10 8.55
CA LEU A 276 -26.23 0.48 8.44
C LEU A 276 -25.52 0.04 7.15
N SER A 277 -25.65 -1.22 6.76
CA SER A 277 -25.05 -1.71 5.52
C SER A 277 -25.58 -0.96 4.28
N LYS A 278 -26.89 -0.72 4.24
CA LYS A 278 -27.52 0.04 3.16
C LYS A 278 -27.06 1.50 3.13
N ILE A 279 -26.95 2.13 4.29
CA ILE A 279 -26.47 3.51 4.43
C ILE A 279 -25.00 3.63 3.97
N VAL A 280 -24.15 2.69 4.38
CA VAL A 280 -22.74 2.64 3.98
C VAL A 280 -22.61 2.46 2.46
N VAL A 281 -23.38 1.54 1.88
CA VAL A 281 -23.36 1.29 0.43
C VAL A 281 -23.90 2.49 -0.35
N GLU A 282 -24.98 3.12 0.12
CA GLU A 282 -25.50 4.35 -0.47
C GLU A 282 -24.43 5.45 -0.48
N GLY A 283 -23.83 5.72 0.69
CA GLY A 283 -22.78 6.74 0.80
C GLY A 283 -21.56 6.42 -0.07
N LEU A 284 -21.15 5.15 -0.15
CA LEU A 284 -20.07 4.69 -1.03
C LEU A 284 -20.39 4.99 -2.51
N ASN A 285 -21.60 4.68 -2.95
CA ASN A 285 -22.03 4.92 -4.34
C ASN A 285 -22.05 6.42 -4.65
N GLU A 286 -22.64 7.25 -3.78
CA GLU A 286 -22.68 8.71 -3.97
C GLU A 286 -21.27 9.32 -4.02
N ALA A 287 -20.34 8.81 -3.20
CA ALA A 287 -18.95 9.26 -3.24
C ALA A 287 -18.24 8.81 -4.52
N LEU A 288 -18.44 7.58 -4.99
CA LEU A 288 -17.90 7.09 -6.26
C LEU A 288 -18.46 7.87 -7.46
N ASP A 289 -19.75 8.19 -7.47
CA ASP A 289 -20.39 8.98 -8.53
C ASP A 289 -19.86 10.43 -8.59
N ALA A 290 -19.37 10.96 -7.47
CA ALA A 290 -18.72 12.26 -7.42
C ALA A 290 -17.29 12.25 -8.02
N VAL A 291 -16.65 11.09 -8.17
CA VAL A 291 -15.29 10.96 -8.69
C VAL A 291 -15.22 11.28 -10.18
N LYS A 292 -14.46 12.33 -10.52
CA LYS A 292 -14.09 12.67 -11.91
C LYS A 292 -12.89 13.61 -11.91
N PRO A 293 -12.18 13.75 -13.03
CA PRO A 293 -11.10 14.73 -13.15
C PRO A 293 -11.58 16.14 -12.81
N GLY A 294 -10.75 16.90 -12.10
CA GLY A 294 -11.03 18.28 -11.69
C GLY A 294 -11.75 18.44 -10.35
N VAL A 295 -12.33 17.38 -9.79
CA VAL A 295 -12.91 17.36 -8.43
C VAL A 295 -11.80 17.19 -7.40
N THR A 296 -11.93 17.80 -6.23
CA THR A 296 -10.96 17.63 -5.12
C THR A 296 -11.28 16.41 -4.26
N CYS A 297 -10.28 15.88 -3.56
CA CYS A 297 -10.48 14.82 -2.56
C CYS A 297 -11.51 15.18 -1.49
N ALA A 298 -11.53 16.47 -1.07
CA ALA A 298 -12.51 16.97 -0.10
C ALA A 298 -13.94 16.97 -0.65
N GLU A 299 -14.15 17.24 -1.95
CA GLU A 299 -15.48 17.21 -2.58
C GLU A 299 -16.02 15.78 -2.67
N VAL A 300 -15.19 14.79 -2.96
CA VAL A 300 -15.59 13.37 -2.96
C VAL A 300 -16.02 12.94 -1.55
N GLU A 301 -15.26 13.30 -0.53
CA GLU A 301 -15.64 13.00 0.86
C GLU A 301 -16.93 13.73 1.27
N ALA A 302 -17.12 14.97 0.83
CA ALA A 302 -18.33 15.73 1.11
C ALA A 302 -19.59 15.09 0.48
N ALA A 303 -19.48 14.43 -0.67
CA ALA A 303 -20.58 13.68 -1.28
C ALA A 303 -21.05 12.53 -0.37
N TRP A 304 -20.10 11.73 0.17
CA TRP A 304 -20.40 10.68 1.14
C TRP A 304 -21.10 11.26 2.38
N ARG A 305 -20.55 12.30 2.98
CA ARG A 305 -21.10 12.95 4.17
C ARG A 305 -22.52 13.50 3.92
N LYS A 306 -22.73 14.12 2.78
CA LYS A 306 -24.07 14.61 2.38
C LYS A 306 -25.10 13.48 2.30
N ALA A 307 -24.74 12.35 1.74
CA ALA A 307 -25.61 11.20 1.61
C ALA A 307 -25.97 10.59 2.99
N THR A 308 -25.00 10.48 3.90
CA THR A 308 -25.16 9.76 5.17
C THR A 308 -25.63 10.63 6.33
N SER A 309 -25.42 11.95 6.29
CA SER A 309 -25.83 12.88 7.37
C SER A 309 -27.33 12.86 7.67
N ARG A 310 -28.18 12.60 6.69
CA ARG A 310 -29.64 12.48 6.89
C ARG A 310 -30.04 11.31 7.78
N TYR A 311 -29.15 10.35 7.96
CA TYR A 311 -29.33 9.21 8.88
C TYR A 311 -28.63 9.43 10.22
N GLY A 312 -28.08 10.63 10.46
CA GLY A 312 -27.31 10.92 11.68
C GLY A 312 -25.96 10.21 11.75
N ILE A 313 -25.42 9.76 10.62
CA ILE A 313 -24.11 9.10 10.57
C ILE A 313 -23.03 10.15 10.43
N GLU A 314 -22.09 10.11 11.36
CA GLU A 314 -20.85 10.88 11.33
C GLU A 314 -19.65 9.94 11.25
N LYS A 315 -18.65 10.30 10.45
CA LYS A 315 -17.40 9.56 10.30
C LYS A 315 -16.24 10.50 10.59
N GLU A 316 -15.51 10.24 11.66
CA GLU A 316 -14.36 11.05 12.07
C GLU A 316 -13.13 10.78 11.22
N SER A 317 -12.91 9.51 10.86
CA SER A 317 -11.76 9.11 10.03
C SER A 317 -11.95 9.48 8.56
N ARG A 318 -10.85 9.60 7.82
CA ARG A 318 -10.90 9.83 6.37
C ARG A 318 -11.73 8.76 5.65
N LEU A 319 -12.40 9.15 4.56
CA LEU A 319 -13.18 8.24 3.73
C LEU A 319 -12.32 7.29 2.89
N GLY A 320 -11.07 7.68 2.60
CA GLY A 320 -10.16 6.89 1.79
C GLY A 320 -8.80 7.57 1.62
N TYR A 321 -7.94 6.92 0.87
CA TYR A 321 -6.56 7.36 0.64
C TYR A 321 -6.00 6.78 -0.67
N SER A 322 -4.97 7.46 -1.21
CA SER A 322 -4.26 6.97 -2.39
C SER A 322 -3.58 5.63 -2.10
N THR A 323 -3.69 4.69 -3.04
CA THR A 323 -3.07 3.37 -2.98
C THR A 323 -2.41 3.03 -4.32
N GLY A 324 -1.51 2.06 -4.31
CA GLY A 324 -0.80 1.63 -5.51
C GLY A 324 0.33 0.68 -5.18
N LEU A 325 1.56 1.04 -5.59
CA LEU A 325 2.76 0.28 -5.30
C LEU A 325 3.15 0.45 -3.84
N SER A 326 3.27 -0.64 -3.09
CA SER A 326 3.55 -0.59 -1.66
C SER A 326 4.30 -1.81 -1.14
N TYR A 327 4.92 -1.62 0.01
CA TYR A 327 5.61 -2.62 0.83
C TYR A 327 5.11 -2.54 2.27
N PRO A 328 5.28 -3.62 3.07
CA PRO A 328 4.98 -3.55 4.49
C PRO A 328 5.60 -2.32 5.16
N PRO A 329 4.92 -1.70 6.13
CA PRO A 329 3.72 -2.18 6.80
C PRO A 329 2.40 -1.57 6.27
N ASP A 330 2.38 -0.88 5.13
CA ASP A 330 1.21 -0.13 4.65
C ASP A 330 1.08 -0.20 3.14
N TRP A 331 -0.17 -0.23 2.63
CA TRP A 331 -0.48 -0.14 1.20
C TRP A 331 -0.91 1.26 0.74
N GLY A 332 -0.94 2.24 1.64
CA GLY A 332 -1.19 3.64 1.32
C GLY A 332 0.04 4.34 0.75
N GLU A 333 -0.14 5.26 -0.17
CA GLU A 333 0.95 6.04 -0.77
C GLU A 333 1.31 7.31 0.00
N HIS A 334 0.56 7.67 1.04
CA HIS A 334 0.76 8.83 1.92
C HIS A 334 0.70 10.19 1.19
N THR A 335 0.01 10.27 0.04
CA THR A 335 -0.12 11.50 -0.76
C THR A 335 -1.47 12.16 -0.57
N ALA A 336 -2.51 11.69 -1.26
CA ALA A 336 -3.85 12.25 -1.22
C ALA A 336 -4.77 11.45 -0.28
N SER A 337 -5.71 12.14 0.36
CA SER A 337 -6.70 11.52 1.25
C SER A 337 -8.09 12.08 0.99
N LEU A 338 -9.08 11.20 0.86
CA LEU A 338 -10.49 11.58 0.79
C LEU A 338 -10.95 12.02 2.18
N ARG A 339 -10.73 13.28 2.50
CA ARG A 339 -11.07 13.89 3.80
C ARG A 339 -11.40 15.36 3.66
N PRO A 340 -12.08 15.97 4.67
CA PRO A 340 -12.27 17.42 4.71
C PRO A 340 -10.95 18.16 4.58
N GLY A 341 -10.93 19.19 3.75
CA GLY A 341 -9.78 20.10 3.59
C GLY A 341 -8.70 19.64 2.63
N ASP A 342 -8.68 18.38 2.16
CA ASP A 342 -7.70 17.94 1.15
C ASP A 342 -8.08 18.49 -0.23
N GLN A 343 -7.30 19.47 -0.70
CA GLN A 343 -7.49 20.17 -1.98
C GLN A 343 -6.80 19.49 -3.17
N THR A 344 -6.31 18.25 -3.00
CA THR A 344 -5.73 17.49 -4.12
C THR A 344 -6.78 17.30 -5.19
N VAL A 345 -6.50 17.82 -6.38
CA VAL A 345 -7.38 17.73 -7.54
C VAL A 345 -7.19 16.37 -8.20
N LEU A 346 -8.29 15.64 -8.38
CA LEU A 346 -8.29 14.33 -9.04
C LEU A 346 -7.90 14.46 -10.51
N GLN A 347 -7.02 13.57 -10.95
CA GLN A 347 -6.57 13.45 -12.32
C GLN A 347 -6.73 12.00 -12.79
N PRO A 348 -6.87 11.76 -14.11
CA PRO A 348 -6.91 10.40 -14.63
C PRO A 348 -5.73 9.54 -14.15
N ASN A 349 -5.99 8.27 -13.89
CA ASN A 349 -5.03 7.30 -13.38
C ASN A 349 -4.51 7.53 -11.94
N MET A 350 -5.10 8.46 -11.19
CA MET A 350 -5.00 8.40 -9.74
C MET A 350 -5.83 7.23 -9.21
N THR A 351 -5.35 6.55 -8.18
CA THR A 351 -6.00 5.37 -7.59
C THR A 351 -6.15 5.53 -6.09
N PHE A 352 -7.29 5.07 -5.57
CA PHE A 352 -7.67 5.23 -4.16
C PHE A 352 -8.31 3.96 -3.61
N HIS A 353 -8.09 3.70 -2.34
CA HIS A 353 -8.93 2.83 -1.53
C HIS A 353 -9.97 3.70 -0.82
N MET A 354 -11.24 3.57 -1.18
CA MET A 354 -12.37 4.24 -0.52
C MET A 354 -12.97 3.28 0.50
N ILE A 355 -12.94 3.68 1.76
CA ILE A 355 -13.23 2.83 2.92
C ILE A 355 -14.23 3.48 3.88
N PRO A 356 -15.53 3.50 3.56
CA PRO A 356 -16.58 3.99 4.44
C PRO A 356 -16.90 2.98 5.54
N ALA A 357 -16.00 2.83 6.49
CA ALA A 357 -16.17 1.98 7.65
C ALA A 357 -16.72 2.79 8.84
N LEU A 358 -17.57 2.14 9.66
CA LEU A 358 -18.16 2.68 10.86
C LEU A 358 -17.92 1.72 12.01
N TRP A 359 -17.44 2.24 13.14
CA TRP A 359 -17.19 1.48 14.36
C TRP A 359 -18.00 2.06 15.51
N PHE A 360 -18.64 1.18 16.26
CA PHE A 360 -19.45 1.48 17.44
C PHE A 360 -18.88 0.71 18.65
N ASP A 361 -19.49 0.86 19.82
CA ASP A 361 -18.95 0.27 21.05
C ASP A 361 -18.73 -1.26 20.99
N TYR A 362 -19.58 -1.99 20.28
CA TYR A 362 -19.58 -3.46 20.25
C TYR A 362 -19.70 -4.09 18.87
N GLU A 363 -19.79 -3.28 17.82
CA GLU A 363 -19.93 -3.77 16.46
C GLU A 363 -19.36 -2.76 15.45
N GLY A 364 -18.94 -3.24 14.30
CA GLY A 364 -18.49 -2.42 13.19
C GLY A 364 -18.97 -2.96 11.86
N ILE A 365 -18.96 -2.09 10.87
CA ILE A 365 -19.22 -2.43 9.46
C ILE A 365 -18.20 -1.78 8.57
N GLU A 366 -17.73 -2.52 7.58
CA GLU A 366 -16.76 -2.07 6.60
C GLU A 366 -17.07 -2.66 5.24
N ILE A 367 -17.25 -1.78 4.25
CA ILE A 367 -17.47 -2.13 2.85
C ILE A 367 -16.65 -1.13 2.04
N SER A 368 -15.64 -1.59 1.30
CA SER A 368 -14.71 -0.70 0.62
C SER A 368 -14.54 -1.04 -0.86
N GLU A 369 -13.96 -0.11 -1.62
CA GLU A 369 -13.58 -0.31 -3.01
C GLU A 369 -12.22 0.31 -3.31
N THR A 370 -11.41 -0.37 -4.10
CA THR A 370 -10.29 0.27 -4.80
C THR A 370 -10.76 0.72 -6.17
N PHE A 371 -10.54 1.99 -6.50
CA PHE A 371 -10.91 2.56 -7.79
C PHE A 371 -9.79 3.39 -8.40
N ARG A 372 -9.84 3.57 -9.72
CA ARG A 372 -9.07 4.58 -10.43
C ARG A 372 -9.97 5.71 -10.92
N VAL A 373 -9.42 6.90 -11.05
CA VAL A 373 -10.02 8.01 -11.77
C VAL A 373 -9.81 7.78 -13.27
N THR A 374 -10.89 7.81 -14.05
CA THR A 374 -10.85 7.72 -15.52
C THR A 374 -10.91 9.12 -16.15
N GLU A 375 -10.91 9.20 -17.46
CA GLU A 375 -11.06 10.49 -18.19
C GLU A 375 -12.39 11.21 -17.90
N THR A 376 -13.43 10.47 -17.49
CA THR A 376 -14.78 11.03 -17.32
C THR A 376 -15.44 10.71 -15.97
N GLY A 377 -14.86 9.86 -15.16
CA GLY A 377 -15.44 9.37 -13.91
C GLY A 377 -14.48 8.44 -13.16
N HIS A 378 -14.97 7.29 -12.74
CA HIS A 378 -14.21 6.27 -12.04
C HIS A 378 -14.36 4.87 -12.67
N GLU A 379 -13.45 3.98 -12.32
CA GLU A 379 -13.51 2.54 -12.57
C GLU A 379 -13.10 1.80 -11.31
N VAL A 380 -13.97 0.98 -10.73
CA VAL A 380 -13.59 0.09 -9.62
C VAL A 380 -12.72 -1.05 -10.15
N LEU A 381 -11.73 -1.47 -9.37
CA LEU A 381 -10.74 -2.46 -9.82
C LEU A 381 -11.12 -3.89 -9.43
N SER A 382 -12.14 -4.07 -8.59
CA SER A 382 -12.68 -5.36 -8.19
C SER A 382 -14.18 -5.42 -8.47
N ASN A 383 -14.67 -6.60 -8.82
CA ASN A 383 -16.09 -6.84 -9.06
C ASN A 383 -16.63 -7.84 -8.03
N TYR A 384 -16.90 -7.35 -6.82
CA TYR A 384 -17.48 -8.15 -5.74
C TYR A 384 -18.69 -7.44 -5.15
N THR A 385 -19.68 -8.21 -4.63
CA THR A 385 -20.89 -7.59 -4.05
C THR A 385 -20.53 -6.58 -2.96
N ARG A 386 -21.28 -5.48 -2.89
CA ARG A 386 -21.22 -4.48 -1.82
C ARG A 386 -22.22 -4.73 -0.71
N ASP A 387 -23.13 -5.69 -0.90
CA ASP A 387 -24.12 -6.02 0.11
C ASP A 387 -23.46 -6.63 1.36
N LEU A 388 -24.14 -6.50 2.51
CA LEU A 388 -23.83 -7.31 3.70
C LEU A 388 -23.98 -8.78 3.31
N ILE A 389 -22.91 -9.56 3.40
CA ILE A 389 -22.91 -10.97 3.03
C ILE A 389 -23.54 -11.77 4.18
N ILE A 390 -24.71 -12.37 3.95
CA ILE A 390 -25.40 -13.15 4.96
C ILE A 390 -25.16 -14.63 4.71
N LYS A 391 -24.47 -15.27 5.64
CA LYS A 391 -24.23 -16.73 5.63
C LYS A 391 -25.38 -17.37 6.42
N GLY A 392 -26.38 -17.93 5.70
CA GLY A 392 -27.47 -18.69 6.30
C GLY A 392 -27.06 -20.10 6.73
N ASP A 393 -28.01 -20.91 7.26
CA ASP A 393 -27.80 -22.33 7.54
C ASP A 393 -27.28 -23.00 6.26
N LEU A 394 -25.97 -23.20 6.20
CA LEU A 394 -25.39 -23.99 5.15
C LEU A 394 -25.80 -25.45 5.42
N ASP A 395 -26.46 -26.08 4.44
CA ASP A 395 -26.37 -27.54 4.30
C ASP A 395 -24.88 -27.90 4.19
N VAL A 396 -24.27 -28.10 5.36
CA VAL A 396 -22.85 -28.50 5.46
C VAL A 396 -22.77 -29.96 5.05
N THR A 397 -22.68 -30.23 3.76
CA THR A 397 -22.16 -31.50 3.29
C THR A 397 -20.64 -31.35 3.22
N PRO A 398 -19.88 -31.92 4.15
CA PRO A 398 -18.42 -31.89 4.05
C PRO A 398 -18.00 -32.68 2.82
N VAL A 399 -17.41 -32.01 1.86
CA VAL A 399 -16.64 -32.70 0.82
C VAL A 399 -15.33 -33.15 1.48
N ILE A 400 -15.37 -34.35 2.06
CA ILE A 400 -14.17 -35.06 2.46
C ILE A 400 -13.66 -35.81 1.22
N SER A 401 -12.56 -35.35 0.66
CA SER A 401 -11.66 -36.20 -0.15
C SER A 401 -10.26 -35.63 -0.14
#